data_530dde4316ea1d13242489822385c283
#
_entry.id   530dde4316ea1d13242489822385c283
#
_cell.length_a   1.000
_cell.length_b   1.000
_cell.length_c   1.000
_cell.angle_alpha   90.00
_cell.angle_beta   90.00
_cell.angle_gamma   90.00
#
_symmetry.space_group_name_H-M   'P 1'
#
loop_
_entity.id
_entity.type
_entity.pdbx_description
1 polymer ?
#
loop_
_entity_poly.entity_id
_entity_poly.type
_entity_poly.pdbx_seq_one_letter_code
_entity_poly.pdbx_strand_id
1 'polypeptide(L)'
;MIFERRGMDAFTVSMDVPVEHMRNLFGEFDSHIKRIENDLHVMIVDRDGAVRISGEREAADRAARIVKELLALSKRGAILEEQSVDYAIELGKEHKEDMLLAMDSDCICHTVSGKPIKPKTLGQKQYVDAMRDKMIVFGVGPAGTGKTYLAMAMAVTAFKNNEVSRIILTRPAIEAGEKLGFLPGDLQSKVDPYLRPLYDALYQIMGAESFARNMEKGLIEVAPLAYMRGRTLDNAYIILDEAQNTTPAQMKMFLTRIGFGSKVVVTGDASQKDLAPDMKSGLDVAVRVLSKIDDISFCNLSSKDVVRHPLVQRIVKAYDDYESKEKRRIEQKTGNRNYRRGK
;
A
#
# COMPACT_ATOMS: atom_id res chain seq x y z
N MET A 1 -33.31 -20.19 35.81
CA MET A 1 -33.77 -18.85 35.34
C MET A 1 -33.73 -18.92 33.84
N ILE A 2 -34.89 -19.14 33.20
CA ILE A 2 -35.06 -19.35 31.77
C ILE A 2 -35.10 -17.97 31.15
N PHE A 3 -34.06 -17.61 30.35
CA PHE A 3 -34.11 -16.41 29.54
C PHE A 3 -34.99 -16.70 28.33
N GLU A 4 -36.22 -16.22 28.34
CA GLU A 4 -37.07 -16.11 27.15
C GLU A 4 -36.37 -15.15 26.17
N ARG A 5 -35.89 -15.69 25.05
CA ARG A 5 -35.55 -14.91 23.86
C ARG A 5 -36.84 -14.36 23.27
N ARG A 6 -37.17 -13.11 23.52
CA ARG A 6 -38.17 -12.37 22.76
C ARG A 6 -37.72 -12.39 21.29
N GLY A 7 -38.51 -13.01 20.43
CA GLY A 7 -38.34 -12.97 19.00
C GLY A 7 -38.52 -11.54 18.49
N MET A 8 -37.42 -10.83 18.24
CA MET A 8 -37.40 -9.84 17.21
C MET A 8 -37.46 -10.61 15.89
N ASP A 9 -38.46 -10.30 15.03
CA ASP A 9 -38.50 -10.81 13.67
C ASP A 9 -37.20 -10.44 12.96
N ALA A 10 -36.25 -11.37 12.91
CA ALA A 10 -34.98 -11.14 12.26
C ALA A 10 -35.24 -10.95 10.77
N PHE A 11 -34.88 -9.78 10.25
CA PHE A 11 -34.96 -9.52 8.83
C PHE A 11 -34.05 -10.50 8.08
N THR A 12 -34.55 -11.13 7.01
CA THR A 12 -33.79 -12.15 6.27
C THR A 12 -33.75 -11.75 4.78
N VAL A 13 -32.55 -11.69 4.24
CA VAL A 13 -32.28 -11.55 2.81
C VAL A 13 -31.87 -12.91 2.26
N SER A 14 -32.45 -13.33 1.14
CA SER A 14 -32.08 -14.57 0.45
C SER A 14 -31.42 -14.25 -0.90
N MET A 15 -30.38 -14.99 -1.23
CA MET A 15 -29.58 -14.78 -2.44
C MET A 15 -29.20 -16.12 -3.06
N ASP A 16 -29.42 -16.26 -4.38
CA ASP A 16 -28.98 -17.46 -5.10
C ASP A 16 -27.48 -17.39 -5.37
N VAL A 17 -26.75 -18.42 -4.95
CA VAL A 17 -25.31 -18.57 -5.17
C VAL A 17 -25.07 -19.87 -5.92
N PRO A 18 -24.47 -19.82 -7.14
CA PRO A 18 -24.13 -21.05 -7.86
C PRO A 18 -23.13 -21.90 -7.08
N VAL A 19 -23.33 -23.23 -7.11
CA VAL A 19 -22.56 -24.19 -6.30
C VAL A 19 -21.06 -24.10 -6.54
N GLU A 20 -20.64 -23.82 -7.79
CA GLU A 20 -19.24 -23.64 -8.17
C GLU A 20 -18.55 -22.46 -7.46
N HIS A 21 -19.30 -21.47 -6.99
CA HIS A 21 -18.78 -20.31 -6.28
C HIS A 21 -18.86 -20.42 -4.76
N MET A 22 -19.62 -21.38 -4.24
CA MET A 22 -19.83 -21.55 -2.78
C MET A 22 -18.53 -21.71 -2.02
N ARG A 23 -17.64 -22.62 -2.48
CA ARG A 23 -16.36 -22.87 -1.81
C ARG A 23 -15.48 -21.60 -1.76
N ASN A 24 -15.43 -20.84 -2.86
CA ASN A 24 -14.64 -19.61 -2.92
C ASN A 24 -15.24 -18.51 -2.04
N LEU A 25 -16.57 -18.39 -2.01
CA LEU A 25 -17.29 -17.40 -1.20
C LEU A 25 -17.22 -17.72 0.30
N PHE A 26 -17.40 -18.97 0.68
CA PHE A 26 -17.41 -19.39 2.09
C PHE A 26 -15.99 -19.47 2.68
N GLY A 27 -14.99 -19.75 1.84
CA GLY A 27 -13.62 -19.99 2.29
C GLY A 27 -13.44 -21.36 2.97
N GLU A 28 -12.20 -21.68 3.34
CA GLU A 28 -11.93 -22.92 4.07
C GLU A 28 -12.56 -22.86 5.48
N PHE A 29 -13.32 -23.90 5.83
CA PHE A 29 -14.06 -23.99 7.11
C PHE A 29 -14.99 -22.80 7.39
N ASP A 30 -15.59 -22.23 6.33
CA ASP A 30 -16.47 -21.05 6.37
C ASP A 30 -15.77 -19.79 6.90
N SER A 31 -14.46 -19.70 6.76
CA SER A 31 -13.66 -18.60 7.33
C SER A 31 -14.11 -17.22 6.85
N HIS A 32 -14.49 -17.08 5.58
CA HIS A 32 -14.95 -15.83 5.00
C HIS A 32 -16.31 -15.41 5.59
N ILE A 33 -17.25 -16.36 5.63
CA ILE A 33 -18.59 -16.10 6.15
C ILE A 33 -18.54 -15.77 7.63
N LYS A 34 -17.80 -16.53 8.43
CA LYS A 34 -17.62 -16.25 9.86
C LYS A 34 -17.05 -14.86 10.14
N ARG A 35 -16.18 -14.35 9.27
CA ARG A 35 -15.68 -12.96 9.38
C ARG A 35 -16.80 -11.94 9.17
N ILE A 36 -17.63 -12.14 8.15
CA ILE A 36 -18.78 -11.27 7.86
C ILE A 36 -19.79 -11.32 9.00
N GLU A 37 -20.13 -12.53 9.48
CA GLU A 37 -21.05 -12.74 10.61
C GLU A 37 -20.58 -12.01 11.88
N ASN A 38 -19.30 -12.20 12.25
CA ASN A 38 -18.73 -11.64 13.47
C ASN A 38 -18.66 -10.11 13.42
N ASP A 39 -18.35 -9.55 12.26
CA ASP A 39 -18.09 -8.12 12.14
C ASP A 39 -19.37 -7.30 11.95
N LEU A 40 -20.38 -7.90 11.28
CA LEU A 40 -21.67 -7.25 11.02
C LEU A 40 -22.80 -7.74 11.95
N HIS A 41 -22.51 -8.71 12.83
CA HIS A 41 -23.49 -9.29 13.75
C HIS A 41 -24.72 -9.88 13.05
N VAL A 42 -24.51 -10.61 11.96
CA VAL A 42 -25.53 -11.31 11.18
C VAL A 42 -25.29 -12.82 11.24
N MET A 43 -26.29 -13.60 10.85
CA MET A 43 -26.19 -15.05 10.64
C MET A 43 -26.29 -15.33 9.14
N ILE A 44 -25.36 -16.11 8.60
CA ILE A 44 -25.32 -16.46 7.16
C ILE A 44 -25.30 -17.97 7.03
N VAL A 45 -26.31 -18.53 6.40
CA VAL A 45 -26.44 -19.99 6.22
C VAL A 45 -26.73 -20.32 4.77
N ASP A 46 -26.13 -21.43 4.29
CA ASP A 46 -26.56 -22.08 3.05
C ASP A 46 -27.74 -23.00 3.35
N ARG A 47 -28.86 -22.77 2.71
CA ARG A 47 -30.03 -23.61 2.85
C ARG A 47 -30.81 -23.69 1.53
N ASP A 48 -31.06 -24.92 1.07
CA ASP A 48 -31.84 -25.21 -0.14
C ASP A 48 -31.25 -24.57 -1.41
N GLY A 49 -29.91 -24.42 -1.49
CA GLY A 49 -29.20 -23.80 -2.64
C GLY A 49 -29.22 -22.28 -2.64
N ALA A 50 -29.70 -21.66 -1.57
CA ALA A 50 -29.68 -20.21 -1.38
C ALA A 50 -28.94 -19.81 -0.11
N VAL A 51 -28.16 -18.75 -0.20
CA VAL A 51 -27.52 -18.12 0.97
C VAL A 51 -28.53 -17.20 1.64
N ARG A 52 -28.85 -17.48 2.90
CA ARG A 52 -29.75 -16.68 3.74
C ARG A 52 -28.98 -15.89 4.76
N ILE A 53 -29.21 -14.59 4.80
CA ILE A 53 -28.56 -13.62 5.69
C ILE A 53 -29.63 -13.06 6.63
N SER A 54 -29.49 -13.32 7.92
CA SER A 54 -30.48 -12.93 8.95
C SER A 54 -29.83 -12.04 10.02
N GLY A 55 -30.52 -10.98 10.42
CA GLY A 55 -30.03 -10.06 11.44
C GLY A 55 -30.89 -8.82 11.56
N GLU A 56 -30.35 -7.76 12.13
CA GLU A 56 -30.93 -6.43 12.05
C GLU A 56 -31.00 -5.99 10.59
N ARG A 57 -32.04 -5.31 10.19
CA ARG A 57 -32.33 -4.99 8.77
C ARG A 57 -31.14 -4.31 8.08
N GLU A 58 -30.57 -3.26 8.67
CA GLU A 58 -29.44 -2.53 8.09
C GLU A 58 -28.17 -3.39 7.97
N ALA A 59 -27.90 -4.22 8.99
CA ALA A 59 -26.77 -5.13 9.00
C ALA A 59 -26.93 -6.26 7.96
N ALA A 60 -28.13 -6.85 7.85
CA ALA A 60 -28.43 -7.89 6.87
C ALA A 60 -28.38 -7.37 5.43
N ASP A 61 -28.92 -6.16 5.17
CA ASP A 61 -28.83 -5.52 3.86
C ASP A 61 -27.37 -5.19 3.48
N ARG A 62 -26.55 -4.73 4.44
CA ARG A 62 -25.12 -4.47 4.23
C ARG A 62 -24.37 -5.75 3.93
N ALA A 63 -24.57 -6.79 4.72
CA ALA A 63 -23.95 -8.10 4.49
C ALA A 63 -24.34 -8.66 3.12
N ALA A 64 -25.62 -8.53 2.71
CA ALA A 64 -26.09 -8.97 1.41
C ALA A 64 -25.39 -8.26 0.24
N ARG A 65 -25.16 -6.94 0.34
CA ARG A 65 -24.40 -6.19 -0.67
C ARG A 65 -22.96 -6.67 -0.75
N ILE A 66 -22.27 -6.83 0.40
CA ILE A 66 -20.89 -7.34 0.45
C ILE A 66 -20.79 -8.74 -0.17
N VAL A 67 -21.69 -9.66 0.21
CA VAL A 67 -21.72 -11.03 -0.33
C VAL A 67 -21.98 -11.02 -1.84
N LYS A 68 -22.84 -10.13 -2.32
CA LYS A 68 -23.11 -9.95 -3.75
C LYS A 68 -21.87 -9.51 -4.53
N GLU A 69 -21.11 -8.54 -4.01
CA GLU A 69 -19.90 -8.06 -4.66
C GLU A 69 -18.78 -9.12 -4.63
N LEU A 70 -18.61 -9.84 -3.51
CA LEU A 70 -17.68 -10.97 -3.42
C LEU A 70 -18.05 -12.10 -4.39
N LEU A 71 -19.36 -12.41 -4.54
CA LEU A 71 -19.83 -13.37 -5.54
C LEU A 71 -19.52 -12.91 -6.95
N ALA A 72 -19.69 -11.62 -7.24
CA ALA A 72 -19.38 -11.06 -8.56
C ALA A 72 -17.88 -11.13 -8.87
N LEU A 73 -16.99 -10.94 -7.88
CA LEU A 73 -15.56 -11.18 -8.03
C LEU A 73 -15.27 -12.66 -8.31
N SER A 74 -15.89 -13.57 -7.56
CA SER A 74 -15.75 -15.01 -7.78
C SER A 74 -16.18 -15.44 -9.19
N LYS A 75 -17.28 -14.89 -9.70
CA LYS A 75 -17.77 -15.13 -11.07
C LYS A 75 -16.80 -14.63 -12.16
N ARG A 76 -15.95 -13.65 -11.84
CA ARG A 76 -14.86 -13.19 -12.73
C ARG A 76 -13.58 -14.03 -12.62
N GLY A 77 -13.60 -15.10 -11.81
CA GLY A 77 -12.47 -15.99 -11.60
C GLY A 77 -11.49 -15.53 -10.51
N ALA A 78 -11.84 -14.49 -9.73
CA ALA A 78 -11.01 -14.08 -8.62
C ALA A 78 -11.04 -15.12 -7.49
N ILE A 79 -9.88 -15.47 -6.95
CA ILE A 79 -9.76 -16.25 -5.73
C ILE A 79 -9.90 -15.27 -4.56
N LEU A 80 -10.93 -15.49 -3.73
CA LEU A 80 -11.16 -14.66 -2.56
C LEU A 80 -10.20 -15.09 -1.44
N GLU A 81 -9.40 -14.17 -0.99
CA GLU A 81 -8.52 -14.33 0.18
C GLU A 81 -9.18 -13.65 1.40
N GLU A 82 -8.89 -14.11 2.62
CA GLU A 82 -9.41 -13.51 3.86
C GLU A 82 -9.22 -11.98 3.89
N GLN A 83 -8.09 -11.49 3.39
CA GLN A 83 -7.80 -10.06 3.33
C GLN A 83 -8.76 -9.31 2.39
N SER A 84 -9.16 -9.93 1.28
CA SER A 84 -10.14 -9.35 0.35
C SER A 84 -11.51 -9.25 1.01
N VAL A 85 -11.88 -10.23 1.83
CA VAL A 85 -13.13 -10.24 2.59
C VAL A 85 -13.12 -9.16 3.68
N ASP A 86 -12.03 -9.08 4.47
CA ASP A 86 -11.87 -8.03 5.48
C ASP A 86 -12.01 -6.63 4.87
N TYR A 87 -11.39 -6.44 3.69
CA TYR A 87 -11.48 -5.18 2.98
C TYR A 87 -12.88 -4.89 2.43
N ALA A 88 -13.58 -5.92 1.92
CA ALA A 88 -14.97 -5.80 1.47
C ALA A 88 -15.90 -5.39 2.63
N ILE A 89 -15.67 -5.91 3.83
CA ILE A 89 -16.40 -5.54 5.05
C ILE A 89 -16.15 -4.06 5.38
N GLU A 90 -14.90 -3.60 5.35
CA GLU A 90 -14.57 -2.19 5.61
C GLU A 90 -15.22 -1.24 4.58
N LEU A 91 -15.19 -1.58 3.29
CA LEU A 91 -15.88 -0.82 2.25
C LEU A 91 -17.40 -0.81 2.45
N GLY A 92 -17.97 -1.95 2.86
CA GLY A 92 -19.40 -2.04 3.16
C GLY A 92 -19.84 -1.16 4.35
N LYS A 93 -18.96 -0.94 5.35
CA LYS A 93 -19.20 0.01 6.42
C LYS A 93 -19.25 1.47 5.92
N GLU A 94 -18.51 1.77 4.85
CA GLU A 94 -18.46 3.08 4.21
C GLU A 94 -19.47 3.23 3.04
N HIS A 95 -20.29 2.22 2.75
CA HIS A 95 -21.20 2.17 1.59
C HIS A 95 -20.49 2.32 0.23
N LYS A 96 -19.30 1.70 0.10
CA LYS A 96 -18.44 1.74 -1.09
C LYS A 96 -18.12 0.35 -1.64
N GLU A 97 -18.94 -0.64 -1.31
CA GLU A 97 -18.73 -2.04 -1.73
C GLU A 97 -18.65 -2.23 -3.24
N ASP A 98 -19.33 -1.38 -4.02
CA ASP A 98 -19.29 -1.34 -5.49
C ASP A 98 -17.88 -1.06 -6.05
N MET A 99 -17.01 -0.42 -5.29
CA MET A 99 -15.63 -0.16 -5.70
C MET A 99 -14.79 -1.43 -5.82
N LEU A 100 -15.20 -2.54 -5.20
CA LEU A 100 -14.48 -3.82 -5.27
C LEU A 100 -14.32 -4.31 -6.72
N LEU A 101 -15.38 -4.26 -7.51
CA LEU A 101 -15.34 -4.68 -8.90
C LEU A 101 -14.52 -3.73 -9.78
N ALA A 102 -14.57 -2.44 -9.50
CA ALA A 102 -13.79 -1.45 -10.22
C ALA A 102 -12.27 -1.64 -9.97
N MET A 103 -11.87 -1.96 -8.74
CA MET A 103 -10.47 -2.26 -8.42
C MET A 103 -10.01 -3.58 -9.03
N ASP A 104 -10.86 -4.61 -9.02
CA ASP A 104 -10.51 -5.91 -9.59
C ASP A 104 -10.27 -5.85 -11.09
N SER A 105 -11.01 -5.02 -11.82
CA SER A 105 -10.82 -4.82 -13.26
C SER A 105 -9.61 -3.96 -13.63
N ASP A 106 -9.03 -3.25 -12.68
CA ASP A 106 -7.93 -2.31 -12.90
C ASP A 106 -6.55 -3.01 -12.87
N CYS A 107 -6.27 -3.81 -13.89
CA CYS A 107 -4.98 -4.47 -14.04
C CYS A 107 -3.94 -3.50 -14.63
N ILE A 108 -2.89 -3.20 -13.86
CA ILE A 108 -1.76 -2.37 -14.29
C ILE A 108 -0.89 -3.16 -15.28
N CYS A 109 -0.46 -4.35 -14.87
CA CYS A 109 0.34 -5.28 -15.67
C CYS A 109 0.32 -6.67 -15.02
N HIS A 110 1.06 -7.61 -15.62
CA HIS A 110 1.28 -8.93 -15.05
C HIS A 110 2.75 -9.14 -14.68
N THR A 111 2.98 -9.86 -13.59
CA THR A 111 4.32 -10.36 -13.25
C THR A 111 4.79 -11.36 -14.33
N VAL A 112 6.07 -11.71 -14.32
CA VAL A 112 6.61 -12.76 -15.22
C VAL A 112 5.98 -14.13 -15.01
N SER A 113 5.43 -14.39 -13.82
CA SER A 113 4.67 -15.62 -13.51
C SER A 113 3.20 -15.54 -13.93
N GLY A 114 2.78 -14.47 -14.63
CA GLY A 114 1.39 -14.29 -15.09
C GLY A 114 0.43 -13.75 -14.02
N LYS A 115 0.88 -13.45 -12.79
CA LYS A 115 0.03 -12.91 -11.74
C LYS A 115 -0.31 -11.44 -12.02
N PRO A 116 -1.60 -11.04 -12.03
CA PRO A 116 -1.99 -9.65 -12.26
C PRO A 116 -1.55 -8.75 -11.10
N ILE A 117 -1.05 -7.57 -11.44
CA ILE A 117 -0.77 -6.48 -10.49
C ILE A 117 -1.88 -5.46 -10.65
N LYS A 118 -2.66 -5.28 -9.59
CA LYS A 118 -3.80 -4.38 -9.52
C LYS A 118 -3.92 -3.76 -8.13
N PRO A 119 -4.56 -2.59 -7.99
CA PRO A 119 -4.82 -2.02 -6.67
C PRO A 119 -5.72 -2.97 -5.87
N LYS A 120 -5.35 -3.21 -4.62
CA LYS A 120 -6.09 -4.07 -3.68
C LYS A 120 -6.93 -3.27 -2.69
N THR A 121 -6.72 -1.95 -2.60
CA THR A 121 -7.45 -1.05 -1.71
C THR A 121 -7.85 0.23 -2.43
N LEU A 122 -8.82 0.96 -1.89
CA LEU A 122 -9.26 2.23 -2.46
C LEU A 122 -8.14 3.27 -2.46
N GLY A 123 -7.32 3.33 -1.39
CA GLY A 123 -6.16 4.20 -1.35
C GLY A 123 -5.14 3.86 -2.44
N GLN A 124 -4.89 2.56 -2.67
CA GLN A 124 -4.05 2.12 -3.78
C GLN A 124 -4.65 2.46 -5.15
N LYS A 125 -5.98 2.32 -5.32
CA LYS A 125 -6.68 2.71 -6.57
C LYS A 125 -6.52 4.20 -6.84
N GLN A 126 -6.78 5.05 -5.86
CA GLN A 126 -6.59 6.50 -5.98
C GLN A 126 -5.13 6.87 -6.31
N TYR A 127 -4.18 6.16 -5.72
CA TYR A 127 -2.75 6.35 -5.99
C TYR A 127 -2.38 5.95 -7.43
N VAL A 128 -2.90 4.83 -7.93
CA VAL A 128 -2.68 4.39 -9.32
C VAL A 128 -3.32 5.37 -10.31
N ASP A 129 -4.53 5.83 -10.03
CA ASP A 129 -5.21 6.82 -10.88
C ASP A 129 -4.43 8.15 -10.91
N ALA A 130 -3.94 8.61 -9.77
CA ALA A 130 -3.10 9.81 -9.70
C ALA A 130 -1.81 9.65 -10.54
N MET A 131 -1.16 8.47 -10.50
CA MET A 131 0.03 8.19 -11.32
C MET A 131 -0.26 8.20 -12.83
N ARG A 132 -1.49 7.87 -13.24
CA ARG A 132 -1.90 7.98 -14.64
C ARG A 132 -2.11 9.42 -15.08
N ASP A 133 -2.73 10.21 -14.22
CA ASP A 133 -3.21 11.56 -14.54
C ASP A 133 -2.12 12.63 -14.34
N LYS A 134 -1.35 12.57 -13.27
CA LYS A 134 -0.43 13.63 -12.84
C LYS A 134 1.02 13.40 -13.27
N MET A 135 1.75 14.49 -13.45
CA MET A 135 3.18 14.46 -13.74
C MET A 135 4.01 14.05 -12.52
N ILE A 136 3.66 14.54 -11.33
CA ILE A 136 4.35 14.25 -10.07
C ILE A 136 3.35 13.74 -9.04
N VAL A 137 3.64 12.57 -8.47
CA VAL A 137 2.79 11.96 -7.44
C VAL A 137 3.61 11.62 -6.21
N PHE A 138 3.14 12.08 -5.06
CA PHE A 138 3.67 11.69 -3.76
C PHE A 138 2.78 10.61 -3.16
N GLY A 139 3.34 9.41 -2.96
CA GLY A 139 2.70 8.31 -2.25
C GLY A 139 3.25 8.22 -0.82
N VAL A 140 2.51 8.72 0.15
CA VAL A 140 2.94 8.79 1.56
C VAL A 140 2.09 7.85 2.41
N GLY A 141 2.70 7.08 3.28
CA GLY A 141 1.98 6.17 4.17
C GLY A 141 2.85 5.06 4.75
N PRO A 142 2.28 4.20 5.62
CA PRO A 142 3.02 3.15 6.32
C PRO A 142 3.68 2.14 5.38
N ALA A 143 4.69 1.45 5.88
CA ALA A 143 5.30 0.32 5.18
C ALA A 143 4.26 -0.79 4.92
N GLY A 144 4.35 -1.45 3.74
CA GLY A 144 3.44 -2.52 3.34
C GLY A 144 2.15 -2.06 2.65
N THR A 145 1.98 -0.77 2.38
CA THR A 145 0.85 -0.24 1.58
C THR A 145 1.07 -0.34 0.06
N GLY A 146 2.18 -0.94 -0.40
CA GLY A 146 2.45 -1.18 -1.81
C GLY A 146 2.93 0.02 -2.62
N LYS A 147 3.25 1.16 -2.00
CA LYS A 147 3.66 2.41 -2.66
C LYS A 147 4.71 2.21 -3.75
N THR A 148 5.85 1.70 -3.35
CA THR A 148 7.00 1.51 -4.24
C THR A 148 6.73 0.43 -5.29
N TYR A 149 6.05 -0.65 -4.90
CA TYR A 149 5.71 -1.75 -5.81
C TYR A 149 4.75 -1.32 -6.92
N LEU A 150 3.67 -0.59 -6.57
CA LEU A 150 2.73 -0.05 -7.56
C LEU A 150 3.38 1.01 -8.45
N ALA A 151 4.23 1.88 -7.90
CA ALA A 151 5.00 2.85 -8.69
C ALA A 151 5.90 2.15 -9.73
N MET A 152 6.56 1.04 -9.35
CA MET A 152 7.38 0.25 -10.28
C MET A 152 6.54 -0.45 -11.35
N ALA A 153 5.37 -0.99 -10.98
CA ALA A 153 4.46 -1.58 -11.94
C ALA A 153 4.00 -0.56 -12.99
N MET A 154 3.68 0.65 -12.56
CA MET A 154 3.34 1.79 -13.44
C MET A 154 4.52 2.19 -14.33
N ALA A 155 5.72 2.28 -13.77
CA ALA A 155 6.92 2.63 -14.52
C ALA A 155 7.25 1.60 -15.62
N VAL A 156 7.17 0.31 -15.27
CA VAL A 156 7.39 -0.78 -16.25
C VAL A 156 6.32 -0.79 -17.33
N THR A 157 5.07 -0.48 -16.98
CA THR A 157 3.97 -0.38 -17.94
C THR A 157 4.19 0.79 -18.90
N ALA A 158 4.48 1.97 -18.39
CA ALA A 158 4.78 3.15 -19.21
C ALA A 158 6.00 2.93 -20.12
N PHE A 159 7.03 2.26 -19.63
CA PHE A 159 8.21 1.90 -20.41
C PHE A 159 7.90 0.90 -21.54
N LYS A 160 7.13 -0.16 -21.24
CA LYS A 160 6.69 -1.15 -22.25
C LYS A 160 5.78 -0.52 -23.32
N ASN A 161 4.97 0.45 -22.96
CA ASN A 161 4.08 1.19 -23.86
C ASN A 161 4.80 2.29 -24.64
N ASN A 162 6.13 2.49 -24.44
CA ASN A 162 6.92 3.59 -25.04
C ASN A 162 6.41 5.00 -24.67
N GLU A 163 5.71 5.15 -23.55
CA GLU A 163 5.31 6.43 -22.98
C GLU A 163 6.52 7.20 -22.43
N VAL A 164 7.54 6.45 -21.97
CA VAL A 164 8.84 6.94 -21.54
C VAL A 164 9.95 6.09 -22.14
N SER A 165 11.13 6.68 -22.33
CA SER A 165 12.29 5.98 -22.93
C SER A 165 13.16 5.25 -21.90
N ARG A 166 13.01 5.56 -20.62
CA ARG A 166 13.83 4.98 -19.53
C ARG A 166 13.13 5.01 -18.19
N ILE A 167 13.60 4.16 -17.28
CA ILE A 167 13.19 4.12 -15.88
C ILE A 167 14.40 4.52 -15.01
N ILE A 168 14.20 5.43 -14.07
CA ILE A 168 15.22 5.85 -13.12
C ILE A 168 14.70 5.63 -11.72
N LEU A 169 15.35 4.74 -10.97
CA LEU A 169 15.05 4.46 -9.58
C LEU A 169 16.14 5.07 -8.71
N THR A 170 15.75 5.87 -7.75
CA THR A 170 16.70 6.52 -6.86
C THR A 170 16.22 6.46 -5.41
N ARG A 171 17.18 6.40 -4.51
CA ARG A 171 16.95 6.35 -3.07
C ARG A 171 18.00 7.22 -2.37
N PRO A 172 17.66 7.96 -1.31
CA PRO A 172 18.67 8.61 -0.50
C PRO A 172 19.56 7.52 0.13
N ALA A 173 20.85 7.63 -0.10
CA ALA A 173 21.81 6.81 0.62
C ALA A 173 21.97 7.40 2.01
N ILE A 174 21.21 6.89 2.98
CA ILE A 174 21.38 7.24 4.39
C ILE A 174 21.97 6.03 5.09
N GLU A 175 23.02 6.30 5.79
CA GLU A 175 23.53 5.44 6.81
C GLU A 175 22.76 5.75 8.10
N ALA A 176 22.07 4.74 8.65
CA ALA A 176 21.56 4.78 10.00
C ALA A 176 22.75 4.86 10.97
N GLY A 177 23.29 6.08 11.17
CA GLY A 177 24.42 6.33 12.08
C GLY A 177 25.82 5.90 11.58
N GLU A 178 25.93 5.24 10.43
CA GLU A 178 27.22 4.84 9.85
C GLU A 178 27.60 5.77 8.70
N LYS A 179 28.79 6.33 8.75
CA LYS A 179 29.36 7.08 7.62
C LYS A 179 29.79 6.08 6.54
N LEU A 180 29.31 6.24 5.28
CA LEU A 180 29.68 5.42 4.09
C LEU A 180 31.20 5.12 3.98
N GLY A 181 32.01 5.87 4.72
CA GLY A 181 33.44 5.69 4.80
C GLY A 181 33.94 4.41 5.48
N PHE A 182 33.11 3.70 6.26
CA PHE A 182 33.56 2.53 7.06
C PHE A 182 33.34 1.17 6.36
N LEU A 183 32.54 1.09 5.30
CA LEU A 183 32.38 -0.16 4.58
C LEU A 183 33.51 -0.35 3.56
N PRO A 184 34.12 -1.53 3.47
CA PRO A 184 35.12 -1.82 2.43
C PRO A 184 34.47 -1.92 1.05
N GLY A 185 35.12 -1.44 0.02
CA GLY A 185 34.66 -1.49 -1.38
C GLY A 185 34.44 -0.10 -2.01
N ASP A 186 34.12 -0.09 -3.28
CA ASP A 186 33.74 1.12 -4.02
C ASP A 186 32.36 1.64 -3.58
N LEU A 187 32.02 2.86 -3.94
CA LEU A 187 30.78 3.50 -3.51
C LEU A 187 29.55 2.72 -4.00
N GLN A 188 29.65 2.07 -5.14
CA GLN A 188 28.56 1.31 -5.77
C GLN A 188 28.25 0.02 -4.98
N SER A 189 29.26 -0.73 -4.60
CA SER A 189 29.11 -1.94 -3.77
C SER A 189 28.58 -1.66 -2.36
N LYS A 190 28.82 -0.46 -1.83
CA LYS A 190 28.31 0.00 -0.53
C LYS A 190 26.82 0.37 -0.57
N VAL A 191 26.32 0.87 -1.70
CA VAL A 191 24.93 1.30 -1.87
C VAL A 191 24.03 0.17 -2.35
N ASP A 192 24.59 -0.84 -3.01
CA ASP A 192 23.83 -1.95 -3.62
C ASP A 192 22.88 -2.67 -2.64
N PRO A 193 23.24 -2.96 -1.38
CA PRO A 193 22.31 -3.57 -0.42
C PRO A 193 21.03 -2.75 -0.19
N TYR A 194 21.12 -1.42 -0.22
CA TYR A 194 19.98 -0.53 -0.01
C TYR A 194 19.06 -0.45 -1.23
N LEU A 195 19.58 -0.80 -2.42
CA LEU A 195 18.83 -0.82 -3.68
C LEU A 195 18.23 -2.18 -3.98
N ARG A 196 18.62 -3.24 -3.26
CA ARG A 196 18.19 -4.61 -3.48
C ARG A 196 16.66 -4.80 -3.51
N PRO A 197 15.86 -4.19 -2.61
CA PRO A 197 14.40 -4.29 -2.68
C PRO A 197 13.81 -3.76 -3.99
N LEU A 198 14.47 -2.79 -4.62
CA LEU A 198 14.08 -2.24 -5.91
C LEU A 198 14.36 -3.24 -7.05
N TYR A 199 15.51 -3.93 -6.99
CA TYR A 199 15.84 -4.99 -7.94
C TYR A 199 14.87 -6.16 -7.85
N ASP A 200 14.54 -6.62 -6.63
CA ASP A 200 13.64 -7.74 -6.40
C ASP A 200 12.24 -7.49 -7.00
N ALA A 201 11.72 -6.28 -6.84
CA ALA A 201 10.44 -5.89 -7.41
C ALA A 201 10.50 -5.84 -8.96
N LEU A 202 11.56 -5.29 -9.54
CA LEU A 202 11.74 -5.27 -11.00
C LEU A 202 11.90 -6.68 -11.56
N TYR A 203 12.64 -7.58 -10.89
CA TYR A 203 12.75 -8.97 -11.28
C TYR A 203 11.38 -9.67 -11.31
N GLN A 204 10.55 -9.40 -10.33
CA GLN A 204 9.22 -9.97 -10.28
C GLN A 204 8.30 -9.46 -11.40
N ILE A 205 8.42 -8.17 -11.79
CA ILE A 205 7.52 -7.53 -12.76
C ILE A 205 7.99 -7.78 -14.20
N MET A 206 9.30 -7.69 -14.49
CA MET A 206 9.80 -7.75 -15.88
C MET A 206 10.74 -8.93 -16.18
N GLY A 207 11.16 -9.67 -15.17
CA GLY A 207 12.08 -10.77 -15.26
C GLY A 207 13.55 -10.34 -15.18
N ALA A 208 14.38 -11.22 -14.61
CA ALA A 208 15.79 -10.93 -14.36
C ALA A 208 16.58 -10.68 -15.68
N GLU A 209 16.31 -11.48 -16.70
CA GLU A 209 17.00 -11.35 -18.00
C GLU A 209 16.64 -10.03 -18.70
N SER A 210 15.34 -9.68 -18.73
CA SER A 210 14.88 -8.41 -19.34
C SER A 210 15.41 -7.21 -18.57
N PHE A 211 15.43 -7.28 -17.24
CA PHE A 211 15.98 -6.24 -16.38
C PHE A 211 17.48 -6.04 -16.66
N ALA A 212 18.29 -7.12 -16.62
CA ALA A 212 19.74 -7.05 -16.85
C ALA A 212 20.07 -6.42 -18.21
N ARG A 213 19.39 -6.87 -19.28
CA ARG A 213 19.55 -6.33 -20.63
C ARG A 213 19.23 -4.84 -20.73
N ASN A 214 18.18 -4.35 -20.04
CA ASN A 214 17.82 -2.95 -20.04
C ASN A 214 18.76 -2.10 -19.17
N MET A 215 19.31 -2.67 -18.10
CA MET A 215 20.37 -2.03 -17.30
C MET A 215 21.64 -1.83 -18.13
N GLU A 216 22.12 -2.87 -18.84
CA GLU A 216 23.29 -2.77 -19.72
C GLU A 216 23.13 -1.71 -20.83
N LYS A 217 21.91 -1.56 -21.35
CA LYS A 217 21.59 -0.52 -22.35
C LYS A 217 21.40 0.87 -21.75
N GLY A 218 21.45 1.03 -20.43
CA GLY A 218 21.18 2.29 -19.74
C GLY A 218 19.73 2.76 -19.83
N LEU A 219 18.79 1.86 -20.19
CA LEU A 219 17.35 2.15 -20.23
C LEU A 219 16.68 2.02 -18.86
N ILE A 220 17.28 1.27 -17.96
CA ILE A 220 16.94 1.24 -16.55
C ILE A 220 18.16 1.62 -15.74
N GLU A 221 18.01 2.57 -14.86
CA GLU A 221 19.06 3.05 -13.97
C GLU A 221 18.59 2.94 -12.52
N VAL A 222 19.40 2.35 -11.67
CA VAL A 222 19.17 2.31 -10.22
C VAL A 222 20.39 2.94 -9.54
N ALA A 223 20.21 4.10 -8.93
CA ALA A 223 21.33 4.89 -8.44
C ALA A 223 20.96 5.71 -7.18
N PRO A 224 21.96 6.03 -6.33
CA PRO A 224 21.77 6.94 -5.21
C PRO A 224 21.27 8.32 -5.66
N LEU A 225 20.45 8.96 -4.83
CA LEU A 225 19.90 10.28 -5.11
C LEU A 225 20.99 11.35 -5.43
N ALA A 226 22.15 11.23 -4.83
CA ALA A 226 23.27 12.15 -5.08
C ALA A 226 23.72 12.18 -6.55
N TYR A 227 23.53 11.06 -7.28
CA TYR A 227 23.92 10.93 -8.69
C TYR A 227 22.95 11.66 -9.66
N MET A 228 21.83 12.15 -9.15
CA MET A 228 20.89 12.98 -9.93
C MET A 228 21.34 14.42 -10.05
N ARG A 229 22.33 14.86 -9.26
CA ARG A 229 22.81 16.23 -9.25
C ARG A 229 23.44 16.62 -10.58
N GLY A 230 23.08 17.80 -11.12
CA GLY A 230 23.61 18.34 -12.37
C GLY A 230 23.06 17.70 -13.65
N ARG A 231 22.07 16.81 -13.53
CA ARG A 231 21.42 16.14 -14.66
C ARG A 231 20.10 16.80 -15.00
N THR A 232 19.64 16.58 -16.22
CA THR A 232 18.25 16.78 -16.65
C THR A 232 17.68 15.43 -17.04
N LEU A 233 16.54 15.07 -16.47
CA LEU A 233 15.94 13.75 -16.60
C LEU A 233 14.72 13.85 -17.53
N ASP A 234 14.97 13.79 -18.85
CA ASP A 234 13.93 13.86 -19.87
C ASP A 234 13.39 12.45 -20.24
N ASN A 235 12.13 12.41 -20.67
CA ASN A 235 11.46 11.21 -21.19
C ASN A 235 11.63 9.97 -20.28
N ALA A 236 11.57 10.16 -18.97
CA ALA A 236 11.87 9.15 -17.97
C ALA A 236 10.70 8.95 -17.00
N TYR A 237 10.50 7.70 -16.55
CA TYR A 237 9.72 7.42 -15.36
C TYR A 237 10.66 7.34 -14.17
N ILE A 238 10.52 8.28 -13.25
CA ILE A 238 11.48 8.47 -12.16
C ILE A 238 10.81 8.13 -10.83
N ILE A 239 11.42 7.27 -10.03
CA ILE A 239 10.93 6.91 -8.71
C ILE A 239 11.98 7.30 -7.67
N LEU A 240 11.61 8.17 -6.73
CA LEU A 240 12.37 8.46 -5.53
C LEU A 240 11.74 7.70 -4.36
N ASP A 241 12.40 6.65 -3.93
CA ASP A 241 11.96 5.82 -2.79
C ASP A 241 12.59 6.28 -1.47
N GLU A 242 11.92 5.99 -0.33
CA GLU A 242 12.33 6.39 1.04
C GLU A 242 12.59 7.90 1.18
N ALA A 243 11.77 8.69 0.55
CA ALA A 243 11.93 10.14 0.44
C ALA A 243 11.85 10.88 1.79
N GLN A 244 11.27 10.27 2.85
CA GLN A 244 11.30 10.83 4.21
C GLN A 244 12.71 11.04 4.74
N ASN A 245 13.67 10.30 4.16
CA ASN A 245 15.08 10.35 4.52
C ASN A 245 15.89 11.36 3.67
N THR A 246 15.23 12.18 2.86
CA THR A 246 15.88 13.31 2.19
C THR A 246 15.90 14.56 3.07
N THR A 247 16.92 15.38 2.89
CA THR A 247 16.89 16.78 3.37
C THR A 247 16.07 17.67 2.43
N PRO A 248 15.59 18.85 2.88
CA PRO A 248 14.90 19.80 2.00
C PRO A 248 15.73 20.21 0.78
N ALA A 249 17.05 20.33 0.93
CA ALA A 249 17.95 20.66 -0.15
C ALA A 249 18.05 19.53 -1.19
N GLN A 250 18.13 18.28 -0.74
CA GLN A 250 18.14 17.10 -1.62
C GLN A 250 16.82 16.95 -2.36
N MET A 251 15.67 17.09 -1.70
CA MET A 251 14.35 17.05 -2.31
C MET A 251 14.20 18.14 -3.38
N LYS A 252 14.55 19.38 -3.06
CA LYS A 252 14.54 20.48 -4.03
C LYS A 252 15.48 20.20 -5.21
N MET A 253 16.71 19.73 -4.94
CA MET A 253 17.66 19.35 -5.98
C MET A 253 17.05 18.31 -6.92
N PHE A 254 16.44 17.26 -6.41
CA PHE A 254 15.80 16.20 -7.19
C PHE A 254 14.65 16.71 -8.04
N LEU A 255 13.68 17.39 -7.46
CA LEU A 255 12.50 17.89 -8.17
C LEU A 255 12.84 18.89 -9.29
N THR A 256 13.98 19.60 -9.16
CA THR A 256 14.46 20.51 -10.21
C THR A 256 15.28 19.82 -11.31
N ARG A 257 15.41 18.48 -11.28
CA ARG A 257 16.06 17.68 -12.34
C ARG A 257 15.06 17.14 -13.36
N ILE A 258 13.77 17.20 -13.06
CA ILE A 258 12.71 16.68 -13.92
C ILE A 258 12.67 17.46 -15.23
N GLY A 259 12.79 16.73 -16.34
CA GLY A 259 12.74 17.28 -17.68
C GLY A 259 11.44 16.99 -18.40
N PHE A 260 11.38 17.34 -19.67
CA PHE A 260 10.18 17.17 -20.49
C PHE A 260 9.87 15.70 -20.74
N GLY A 261 8.56 15.38 -20.83
CA GLY A 261 8.09 14.02 -21.12
C GLY A 261 8.30 13.03 -19.96
N SER A 262 8.66 13.51 -18.76
CA SER A 262 8.91 12.66 -17.61
C SER A 262 7.73 12.60 -16.64
N LYS A 263 7.58 11.45 -15.98
CA LYS A 263 6.68 11.24 -14.84
C LYS A 263 7.50 10.92 -13.60
N VAL A 264 7.05 11.38 -12.44
CA VAL A 264 7.77 11.22 -11.18
C VAL A 264 6.85 10.70 -10.09
N VAL A 265 7.34 9.70 -9.39
CA VAL A 265 6.70 9.20 -8.19
C VAL A 265 7.67 9.30 -7.02
N VAL A 266 7.22 9.93 -5.95
CA VAL A 266 7.97 10.06 -4.69
C VAL A 266 7.27 9.22 -3.65
N THR A 267 7.94 8.19 -3.12
CA THR A 267 7.39 7.33 -2.09
C THR A 267 8.07 7.57 -0.74
N GLY A 268 7.30 7.47 0.34
CA GLY A 268 7.88 7.64 1.67
C GLY A 268 6.94 7.26 2.81
N ASP A 269 7.55 7.07 3.98
CA ASP A 269 6.85 6.82 5.24
C ASP A 269 7.27 7.88 6.27
N ALA A 270 6.37 8.80 6.58
CA ALA A 270 6.65 9.88 7.52
C ALA A 270 6.95 9.40 8.96
N SER A 271 6.62 8.15 9.30
CA SER A 271 6.90 7.54 10.60
C SER A 271 8.30 6.93 10.71
N GLN A 272 8.93 6.60 9.55
CA GLN A 272 10.23 5.91 9.49
C GLN A 272 11.35 6.87 9.02
N LYS A 273 11.67 7.85 9.85
CA LYS A 273 12.72 8.83 9.57
C LYS A 273 14.02 8.41 10.25
N ASP A 274 15.06 8.19 9.44
CA ASP A 274 16.42 7.89 9.90
C ASP A 274 17.31 9.15 9.96
N LEU A 275 16.72 10.33 9.72
CA LEU A 275 17.40 11.62 9.83
C LEU A 275 17.72 11.95 11.30
N ALA A 276 18.80 12.70 11.53
CA ALA A 276 19.11 13.23 12.86
C ALA A 276 17.90 14.03 13.41
N PRO A 277 17.67 14.02 14.75
CA PRO A 277 16.46 14.58 15.35
C PRO A 277 16.23 16.09 15.08
N ASP A 278 17.29 16.84 14.78
CA ASP A 278 17.28 18.26 14.45
C ASP A 278 17.06 18.54 12.95
N MET A 279 17.13 17.51 12.11
CA MET A 279 16.99 17.64 10.66
C MET A 279 15.53 17.51 10.21
N LYS A 280 15.10 18.45 9.39
CA LYS A 280 13.75 18.41 8.75
C LYS A 280 13.76 17.45 7.56
N SER A 281 12.74 16.62 7.44
CA SER A 281 12.53 15.80 6.27
C SER A 281 12.17 16.65 5.05
N GLY A 282 12.84 16.38 3.92
CA GLY A 282 12.53 16.97 2.63
C GLY A 282 11.13 16.61 2.13
N LEU A 283 10.64 15.40 2.44
CA LEU A 283 9.29 14.97 2.13
C LEU A 283 8.24 15.86 2.84
N ASP A 284 8.39 16.08 4.16
CA ASP A 284 7.46 16.92 4.93
C ASP A 284 7.42 18.36 4.40
N VAL A 285 8.58 18.90 4.02
CA VAL A 285 8.67 20.25 3.45
C VAL A 285 8.03 20.29 2.08
N ALA A 286 8.28 19.29 1.21
CA ALA A 286 7.70 19.20 -0.11
C ALA A 286 6.17 19.15 -0.07
N VAL A 287 5.59 18.29 0.77
CA VAL A 287 4.14 18.19 0.96
C VAL A 287 3.53 19.54 1.33
N ARG A 288 4.17 20.29 2.22
CA ARG A 288 3.68 21.60 2.66
C ARG A 288 3.78 22.68 1.57
N VAL A 289 4.91 22.70 0.85
CA VAL A 289 5.23 23.79 -0.10
C VAL A 289 4.55 23.58 -1.45
N LEU A 290 4.38 22.32 -1.90
CA LEU A 290 3.91 21.99 -3.24
C LEU A 290 2.41 21.66 -3.30
N SER A 291 1.71 21.63 -2.17
CA SER A 291 0.29 21.22 -2.09
C SER A 291 -0.70 22.06 -2.90
N LYS A 292 -0.26 23.22 -3.41
CA LYS A 292 -1.09 24.15 -4.20
C LYS A 292 -0.81 24.07 -5.71
N ILE A 293 0.03 23.15 -6.15
CA ILE A 293 0.39 22.97 -7.56
C ILE A 293 -0.49 21.89 -8.15
N ASP A 294 -1.34 22.21 -9.11
CA ASP A 294 -2.37 21.34 -9.65
C ASP A 294 -1.84 20.07 -10.36
N ASP A 295 -0.62 20.14 -10.93
CA ASP A 295 0.04 19.01 -11.61
C ASP A 295 0.72 18.03 -10.64
N ILE A 296 0.66 18.31 -9.33
CA ILE A 296 1.22 17.48 -8.26
C ILE A 296 0.11 16.88 -7.42
N SER A 297 0.11 15.54 -7.28
CA SER A 297 -0.83 14.84 -6.41
C SER A 297 -0.15 14.32 -5.16
N PHE A 298 -0.86 14.38 -4.04
CA PHE A 298 -0.45 13.83 -2.75
C PHE A 298 -1.45 12.74 -2.32
N CYS A 299 -1.02 11.49 -2.42
CA CYS A 299 -1.82 10.32 -2.05
C CYS A 299 -1.38 9.82 -0.68
N ASN A 300 -2.27 9.94 0.31
CA ASN A 300 -2.03 9.46 1.66
C ASN A 300 -2.63 8.06 1.82
N LEU A 301 -1.76 7.05 1.89
CA LEU A 301 -2.14 5.69 2.23
C LEU A 301 -2.13 5.53 3.76
N SER A 302 -3.04 4.74 4.27
CA SER A 302 -3.25 4.54 5.70
C SER A 302 -2.98 3.09 6.12
N SER A 303 -3.15 2.78 7.40
CA SER A 303 -3.10 1.40 7.89
C SER A 303 -4.16 0.49 7.24
N LYS A 304 -5.27 1.03 6.73
CA LYS A 304 -6.29 0.28 5.96
C LYS A 304 -5.76 -0.21 4.60
N ASP A 305 -4.71 0.43 4.07
CA ASP A 305 -4.11 0.09 2.79
C ASP A 305 -2.95 -0.91 2.92
N VAL A 306 -2.64 -1.38 4.13
CA VAL A 306 -1.56 -2.34 4.37
C VAL A 306 -1.96 -3.72 3.88
N VAL A 307 -1.25 -4.20 2.86
CA VAL A 307 -1.42 -5.54 2.27
C VAL A 307 -0.28 -6.43 2.73
N ARG A 308 -0.48 -7.19 3.80
CA ARG A 308 0.51 -8.08 4.41
C ARG A 308 -0.12 -9.39 4.86
N HIS A 309 0.71 -10.42 4.98
CA HIS A 309 0.29 -11.69 5.57
C HIS A 309 -0.33 -11.46 6.96
N PRO A 310 -1.48 -12.10 7.31
CA PRO A 310 -2.18 -11.87 8.58
C PRO A 310 -1.32 -12.05 9.83
N LEU A 311 -0.39 -13.03 9.81
CA LEU A 311 0.56 -13.21 10.90
C LEU A 311 1.50 -12.02 11.06
N VAL A 312 1.99 -11.45 9.94
CA VAL A 312 2.89 -10.29 9.97
C VAL A 312 2.16 -9.05 10.50
N GLN A 313 0.88 -8.86 10.15
CA GLN A 313 0.06 -7.78 10.73
C GLN A 313 -0.06 -7.92 12.24
N ARG A 314 -0.30 -9.14 12.75
CA ARG A 314 -0.36 -9.41 14.20
C ARG A 314 0.97 -9.16 14.91
N ILE A 315 2.08 -9.51 14.27
CA ILE A 315 3.41 -9.23 14.79
C ILE A 315 3.64 -7.72 14.92
N VAL A 316 3.40 -6.96 13.84
CA VAL A 316 3.55 -5.49 13.84
C VAL A 316 2.71 -4.87 14.94
N LYS A 317 1.42 -5.24 15.02
CA LYS A 317 0.51 -4.73 16.06
C LYS A 317 1.02 -5.02 17.47
N ALA A 318 1.57 -6.21 17.72
CA ALA A 318 2.11 -6.56 19.03
C ALA A 318 3.32 -5.69 19.42
N TYR A 319 4.19 -5.35 18.46
CA TYR A 319 5.31 -4.44 18.68
C TYR A 319 4.82 -2.99 18.91
N ASP A 320 3.90 -2.49 18.11
CA ASP A 320 3.31 -1.15 18.27
C ASP A 320 2.65 -0.98 19.65
N ASP A 321 1.93 -2.00 20.10
CA ASP A 321 1.30 -2.03 21.44
C ASP A 321 2.35 -2.02 22.55
N TYR A 322 3.46 -2.73 22.37
CA TYR A 322 4.58 -2.75 23.33
C TYR A 322 5.27 -1.38 23.41
N GLU A 323 5.63 -0.79 22.27
CA GLU A 323 6.29 0.51 22.20
C GLU A 323 5.41 1.63 22.77
N SER A 324 4.11 1.57 22.49
CA SER A 324 3.12 2.54 23.02
C SER A 324 3.03 2.46 24.56
N LYS A 325 3.09 1.26 25.12
CA LYS A 325 3.13 1.05 26.58
C LYS A 325 4.42 1.55 27.20
N GLU A 326 5.56 1.32 26.56
CA GLU A 326 6.86 1.80 27.02
C GLU A 326 6.95 3.33 27.00
N LYS A 327 6.50 3.98 25.93
CA LYS A 327 6.42 5.45 25.83
C LYS A 327 5.58 6.05 26.97
N ARG A 328 4.39 5.51 27.23
CA ARG A 328 3.54 5.94 28.35
C ARG A 328 4.21 5.75 29.70
N ARG A 329 4.94 4.66 29.91
CA ARG A 329 5.70 4.42 31.17
C ARG A 329 6.83 5.44 31.37
N ILE A 330 7.55 5.80 30.29
CA ILE A 330 8.62 6.79 30.33
C ILE A 330 8.05 8.17 30.62
N GLU A 331 6.97 8.58 29.97
CA GLU A 331 6.29 9.85 30.20
C GLU A 331 5.79 9.99 31.64
N GLN A 332 5.16 8.93 32.20
CA GLN A 332 4.72 8.90 33.60
C GLN A 332 5.88 9.01 34.59
N LYS A 333 7.05 8.36 34.30
CA LYS A 333 8.24 8.46 35.15
C LYS A 333 8.86 9.86 35.07
N THR A 334 8.84 10.50 33.91
CA THR A 334 9.41 11.85 33.72
C THR A 334 8.50 12.92 34.32
N GLY A 335 7.17 12.80 34.18
CA GLY A 335 6.18 13.68 34.80
C GLY A 335 6.26 13.64 36.35
N ASN A 336 6.41 12.45 36.93
CA ASN A 336 6.56 12.27 38.37
C ASN A 336 7.91 12.81 38.93
N ARG A 337 8.98 12.80 38.12
CA ARG A 337 10.27 13.41 38.50
C ARG A 337 10.22 14.95 38.54
N ASN A 338 9.53 15.55 37.59
CA ASN A 338 9.37 17.01 37.54
C ASN A 338 8.46 17.53 38.68
N TYR A 339 7.42 16.76 39.06
CA TYR A 339 6.57 17.11 40.22
C TYR A 339 7.30 17.03 41.56
N ARG A 340 8.32 16.13 41.69
CA ARG A 340 9.14 15.99 42.90
C ARG A 340 10.30 17.00 43.00
N ARG A 341 10.70 17.66 41.92
CA ARG A 341 11.75 18.69 41.90
C ARG A 341 11.18 20.13 42.05
N GLY A 342 9.89 20.31 41.98
CA GLY A 342 9.21 21.60 42.20
C GLY A 342 8.61 21.81 43.57
N LYS A 343 8.89 20.92 44.55
CA LYS A 343 8.67 21.09 45.97
C LYS A 343 10.03 21.17 46.65
#